data_fd26d3362f1092821ff6dc04509af3f1
#
_entry.id   fd26d3362f1092821ff6dc04509af3f1
#
_cell.length_a   1.000
_cell.length_b   1.000
_cell.length_c   1.000
_cell.angle_alpha   90.00
_cell.angle_beta   90.00
_cell.angle_gamma   90.00
#
_symmetry.space_group_name_H-M   'P 1'
#
loop_
_entity.id
_entity.type
_entity.pdbx_description
1 polymer ?
#
loop_
_entity_poly.entity_id
_entity_poly.type
_entity_poly.pdbx_seq_one_letter_code
_entity_poly.pdbx_strand_id
1 'polypeptide(L)'
;MQNYEFKSRKEYVKRVTSQEELKEIALHDKDPETRLEAVRRITMQKILREVFLNSSWCKLKLEALKKIKSQKLLKKIALDNNYDIEIRIEAIRKIDDQEFWKIIALHDTEENVRCEAVSRITDQDFLKQRALDDVPSVRYVAIKKIGDQEFLKQRALDDDDPDIIYEAIKNIYDQEFLMEIALNAKDEDVAWSAVDKIKLQRLLKKIFLESPFFRVKYKALSKITNQAFLKQVAVNNPNWELRCVAISSIKDQEFLKQRALNDTYPNVHLTAIWG
;
A
#
# COMPACT_ATOMS: atom_id res chain seq x y z
N MET A 1 -32.43 5.41 33.18
CA MET A 1 -31.58 5.36 34.39
C MET A 1 -30.18 4.81 34.10
N GLN A 2 -29.99 3.67 33.43
CA GLN A 2 -28.64 3.13 33.14
C GLN A 2 -27.69 4.10 32.42
N ASN A 3 -28.15 4.83 31.39
CA ASN A 3 -27.32 5.79 30.64
C ASN A 3 -26.83 7.00 31.50
N TYR A 4 -27.55 7.38 32.53
CA TYR A 4 -27.15 8.46 33.44
C TYR A 4 -26.08 7.99 34.45
N GLU A 5 -26.18 6.75 34.90
CA GLU A 5 -25.23 6.13 35.82
C GLU A 5 -23.87 5.90 35.14
N PHE A 6 -23.85 5.43 33.89
CA PHE A 6 -22.62 5.25 33.08
C PHE A 6 -21.93 6.58 32.75
N LYS A 7 -22.68 7.64 32.47
CA LYS A 7 -22.14 8.97 32.22
C LYS A 7 -21.45 9.56 33.45
N SER A 8 -22.00 9.35 34.63
CA SER A 8 -21.44 9.78 35.91
C SER A 8 -20.17 8.99 36.30
N ARG A 9 -20.11 7.68 35.98
CA ARG A 9 -18.93 6.82 36.23
C ARG A 9 -17.74 7.23 35.37
N LYS A 10 -17.95 7.49 34.08
CA LYS A 10 -16.89 7.96 33.19
C LYS A 10 -16.32 9.31 33.60
N GLU A 11 -17.17 10.23 34.10
CA GLU A 11 -16.73 11.50 34.68
C GLU A 11 -15.99 11.31 36.01
N TYR A 12 -16.40 10.33 36.81
CA TYR A 12 -15.67 9.95 38.03
C TYR A 12 -14.24 9.49 37.70
N VAL A 13 -14.08 8.55 36.74
CA VAL A 13 -12.78 8.03 36.36
C VAL A 13 -11.82 9.14 35.91
N LYS A 14 -12.30 10.18 35.24
CA LYS A 14 -11.48 11.35 34.87
C LYS A 14 -10.88 12.09 36.07
N ARG A 15 -11.41 11.94 37.24
CA ARG A 15 -10.93 12.60 38.48
C ARG A 15 -10.09 11.69 39.36
N VAL A 16 -10.13 10.38 39.13
CA VAL A 16 -9.34 9.40 39.89
C VAL A 16 -7.85 9.64 39.68
N THR A 17 -7.10 9.81 40.74
CA THR A 17 -5.63 9.99 40.73
C THR A 17 -4.89 8.74 41.17
N SER A 18 -5.51 7.88 41.96
CA SER A 18 -4.94 6.64 42.47
C SER A 18 -4.75 5.64 41.31
N GLN A 19 -3.53 5.20 41.11
CA GLN A 19 -3.19 4.23 40.04
C GLN A 19 -3.73 2.82 40.38
N GLU A 20 -3.79 2.44 41.67
CA GLU A 20 -4.38 1.17 42.10
C GLU A 20 -5.90 1.17 41.87
N GLU A 21 -6.58 2.28 42.20
CA GLU A 21 -8.01 2.42 41.93
C GLU A 21 -8.32 2.37 40.42
N LEU A 22 -7.51 3.02 39.59
CA LEU A 22 -7.64 2.94 38.13
C LEU A 22 -7.47 1.49 37.67
N LYS A 23 -6.59 0.70 38.27
CA LYS A 23 -6.43 -0.73 37.95
C LYS A 23 -7.70 -1.51 38.25
N GLU A 24 -8.26 -1.33 39.47
CA GLU A 24 -9.48 -2.02 39.86
C GLU A 24 -10.66 -1.69 38.93
N ILE A 25 -10.83 -0.41 38.59
CA ILE A 25 -11.81 0.02 37.59
C ILE A 25 -11.57 -0.62 36.23
N ALA A 26 -10.33 -0.60 35.76
CA ALA A 26 -9.95 -1.19 34.44
C ALA A 26 -10.26 -2.69 34.34
N LEU A 27 -10.08 -3.42 35.46
CA LEU A 27 -10.28 -4.87 35.46
C LEU A 27 -11.73 -5.27 35.73
N HIS A 28 -12.46 -4.53 36.56
CA HIS A 28 -13.70 -5.00 37.17
C HIS A 28 -14.94 -4.14 36.95
N ASP A 29 -14.83 -2.91 36.40
CA ASP A 29 -15.99 -2.09 36.11
C ASP A 29 -16.93 -2.77 35.11
N LYS A 30 -18.24 -2.61 35.30
CA LYS A 30 -19.27 -3.21 34.44
C LYS A 30 -19.33 -2.56 33.04
N ASP A 31 -18.98 -1.27 32.96
CA ASP A 31 -19.03 -0.52 31.73
C ASP A 31 -17.69 -0.62 30.95
N PRO A 32 -17.69 -1.20 29.75
CA PRO A 32 -16.48 -1.34 28.93
C PRO A 32 -15.76 -0.02 28.63
N GLU A 33 -16.50 1.06 28.39
CA GLU A 33 -15.89 2.37 28.10
C GLU A 33 -15.23 2.99 29.35
N THR A 34 -15.81 2.79 30.52
CA THR A 34 -15.23 3.18 31.81
C THR A 34 -13.91 2.42 32.05
N ARG A 35 -13.87 1.12 31.75
CA ARG A 35 -12.62 0.31 31.82
C ARG A 35 -11.53 0.85 30.90
N LEU A 36 -11.85 1.17 29.65
CA LEU A 36 -10.89 1.74 28.71
C LEU A 36 -10.38 3.10 29.15
N GLU A 37 -11.27 3.96 29.65
CA GLU A 37 -10.87 5.27 30.17
C GLU A 37 -9.92 5.14 31.38
N ALA A 38 -10.15 4.19 32.26
CA ALA A 38 -9.23 3.90 33.38
C ALA A 38 -7.83 3.52 32.87
N VAL A 39 -7.72 2.59 31.88
CA VAL A 39 -6.42 2.22 31.29
C VAL A 39 -5.71 3.40 30.65
N ARG A 40 -6.43 4.26 29.93
CA ARG A 40 -5.85 5.48 29.34
C ARG A 40 -5.19 6.38 30.36
N ARG A 41 -5.70 6.41 31.59
CA ARG A 41 -5.19 7.22 32.70
C ARG A 41 -4.07 6.57 33.50
N ILE A 42 -3.93 5.24 33.44
CA ILE A 42 -2.82 4.55 34.10
C ILE A 42 -1.49 4.98 33.45
N THR A 43 -0.53 5.36 34.29
CA THR A 43 0.83 5.76 33.86
C THR A 43 1.91 4.83 34.41
N MET A 44 1.65 4.13 35.50
CA MET A 44 2.60 3.23 36.14
C MET A 44 2.76 1.94 35.32
N GLN A 45 4.01 1.67 34.89
CA GLN A 45 4.34 0.51 34.05
C GLN A 45 4.01 -0.83 34.71
N LYS A 46 4.18 -0.92 36.03
CA LYS A 46 3.80 -2.12 36.80
C LYS A 46 2.30 -2.41 36.67
N ILE A 47 1.47 -1.39 36.86
CA ILE A 47 0.00 -1.52 36.79
C ILE A 47 -0.47 -1.80 35.35
N LEU A 48 0.10 -1.14 34.36
CA LEU A 48 -0.18 -1.45 32.94
C LEU A 48 0.08 -2.92 32.62
N ARG A 49 1.20 -3.47 33.12
CA ARG A 49 1.52 -4.88 32.97
C ARG A 49 0.50 -5.77 33.67
N GLU A 50 0.11 -5.46 34.91
CA GLU A 50 -0.89 -6.22 35.66
C GLU A 50 -2.26 -6.22 34.94
N VAL A 51 -2.72 -5.07 34.45
CA VAL A 51 -3.95 -4.95 33.64
C VAL A 51 -3.85 -5.79 32.36
N PHE A 52 -2.74 -5.72 31.66
CA PHE A 52 -2.51 -6.52 30.43
C PHE A 52 -2.59 -8.02 30.73
N LEU A 53 -1.93 -8.49 31.79
CA LEU A 53 -1.87 -9.93 32.10
C LEU A 53 -3.19 -10.48 32.62
N ASN A 54 -3.91 -9.71 33.45
CA ASN A 54 -5.11 -10.17 34.17
C ASN A 54 -6.43 -9.92 33.40
N SER A 55 -6.42 -9.10 32.36
CA SER A 55 -7.62 -8.91 31.54
C SER A 55 -7.87 -10.10 30.61
N SER A 56 -9.11 -10.53 30.48
CA SER A 56 -9.55 -11.45 29.43
C SER A 56 -10.00 -10.71 28.14
N TRP A 57 -10.14 -9.39 28.20
CA TRP A 57 -10.69 -8.60 27.11
C TRP A 57 -9.57 -8.05 26.18
N CYS A 58 -9.53 -8.51 24.94
CA CYS A 58 -8.50 -8.18 23.94
C CYS A 58 -8.32 -6.66 23.78
N LYS A 59 -9.40 -5.89 23.64
CA LYS A 59 -9.34 -4.43 23.49
C LYS A 59 -8.69 -3.73 24.69
N LEU A 60 -8.93 -4.23 25.90
CA LEU A 60 -8.29 -3.69 27.10
C LEU A 60 -6.79 -4.01 27.16
N LYS A 61 -6.42 -5.26 26.76
CA LYS A 61 -5.02 -5.65 26.59
C LYS A 61 -4.30 -4.74 25.60
N LEU A 62 -4.91 -4.46 24.45
CA LEU A 62 -4.33 -3.57 23.43
C LEU A 62 -4.13 -2.14 23.97
N GLU A 63 -5.11 -1.58 24.67
CA GLU A 63 -4.96 -0.24 25.26
C GLU A 63 -3.84 -0.19 26.32
N ALA A 64 -3.70 -1.22 27.14
CA ALA A 64 -2.59 -1.32 28.09
C ALA A 64 -1.24 -1.50 27.36
N LEU A 65 -1.19 -2.36 26.34
CA LEU A 65 0.00 -2.66 25.54
C LEU A 65 0.55 -1.41 24.84
N LYS A 66 -0.30 -0.55 24.30
CA LYS A 66 0.10 0.72 23.67
C LYS A 66 0.96 1.58 24.62
N LYS A 67 0.78 1.45 25.93
CA LYS A 67 1.49 2.24 26.96
C LYS A 67 2.66 1.50 27.60
N ILE A 68 2.77 0.19 27.45
CA ILE A 68 3.88 -0.63 27.96
C ILE A 68 5.17 -0.27 27.21
N LYS A 69 6.26 -0.05 27.95
CA LYS A 69 7.60 0.32 27.42
C LYS A 69 8.63 -0.81 27.50
N SER A 70 8.37 -1.84 28.32
CA SER A 70 9.33 -2.92 28.57
C SER A 70 9.60 -3.76 27.33
N GLN A 71 10.75 -3.58 26.69
CA GLN A 71 11.18 -4.34 25.51
C GLN A 71 11.17 -5.85 25.79
N LYS A 72 11.63 -6.27 26.98
CA LYS A 72 11.60 -7.68 27.38
C LYS A 72 10.20 -8.27 27.41
N LEU A 73 9.19 -7.50 27.89
CA LEU A 73 7.81 -7.95 27.90
C LEU A 73 7.20 -7.95 26.49
N LEU A 74 7.47 -6.91 25.71
CA LEU A 74 7.01 -6.81 24.33
C LEU A 74 7.50 -7.99 23.48
N LYS A 75 8.78 -8.35 23.59
CA LYS A 75 9.36 -9.53 22.91
C LYS A 75 8.68 -10.84 23.33
N LYS A 76 8.39 -11.00 24.63
CA LYS A 76 7.66 -12.19 25.10
C LYS A 76 6.26 -12.27 24.51
N ILE A 77 5.52 -11.15 24.49
CA ILE A 77 4.17 -11.09 23.93
C ILE A 77 4.19 -11.39 22.43
N ALA A 78 5.15 -10.82 21.71
CA ALA A 78 5.27 -11.01 20.26
C ALA A 78 5.50 -12.49 19.86
N LEU A 79 6.21 -13.27 20.70
CA LEU A 79 6.52 -14.68 20.45
C LEU A 79 5.48 -15.66 21.00
N ASP A 80 4.54 -15.21 21.82
CA ASP A 80 3.58 -16.09 22.48
C ASP A 80 2.32 -16.29 21.62
N ASN A 81 2.21 -17.46 21.00
CA ASN A 81 1.10 -17.84 20.13
C ASN A 81 -0.25 -17.98 20.86
N ASN A 82 -0.28 -17.89 22.19
CA ASN A 82 -1.55 -17.83 22.95
C ASN A 82 -2.19 -16.45 22.89
N TYR A 83 -1.49 -15.41 22.45
CA TYR A 83 -2.08 -14.11 22.20
C TYR A 83 -2.63 -13.99 20.78
N ASP A 84 -3.75 -13.26 20.66
CA ASP A 84 -4.32 -12.91 19.37
C ASP A 84 -3.28 -12.22 18.48
N ILE A 85 -3.36 -12.46 17.17
CA ILE A 85 -2.47 -11.89 16.15
C ILE A 85 -2.35 -10.37 16.30
N GLU A 86 -3.46 -9.69 16.57
CA GLU A 86 -3.50 -8.23 16.75
C GLU A 86 -2.64 -7.75 17.94
N ILE A 87 -2.66 -8.49 19.06
CA ILE A 87 -1.83 -8.21 20.25
C ILE A 87 -0.35 -8.41 19.91
N ARG A 88 -0.01 -9.49 19.21
CA ARG A 88 1.35 -9.80 18.81
C ARG A 88 1.90 -8.75 17.85
N ILE A 89 1.13 -8.35 16.85
CA ILE A 89 1.47 -7.27 15.91
C ILE A 89 1.70 -5.95 16.64
N GLU A 90 0.81 -5.57 17.56
CA GLU A 90 0.99 -4.33 18.34
C GLU A 90 2.27 -4.37 19.19
N ALA A 91 2.64 -5.54 19.73
CA ALA A 91 3.90 -5.71 20.45
C ALA A 91 5.11 -5.52 19.50
N ILE A 92 5.08 -6.12 18.31
CA ILE A 92 6.14 -5.98 17.28
C ILE A 92 6.34 -4.50 16.90
N ARG A 93 5.26 -3.75 16.74
CA ARG A 93 5.29 -2.32 16.40
C ARG A 93 6.04 -1.47 17.42
N LYS A 94 6.10 -1.92 18.66
CA LYS A 94 6.74 -1.21 19.77
C LYS A 94 8.15 -1.71 20.09
N ILE A 95 8.59 -2.77 19.45
CA ILE A 95 9.96 -3.27 19.56
C ILE A 95 10.84 -2.48 18.60
N ASP A 96 12.06 -2.16 19.03
CA ASP A 96 13.10 -1.54 18.23
C ASP A 96 14.34 -2.45 18.24
N ASP A 97 14.29 -3.53 17.42
CA ASP A 97 15.34 -4.52 17.35
C ASP A 97 15.28 -5.26 16.00
N GLN A 98 16.25 -4.95 15.11
CA GLN A 98 16.32 -5.51 13.77
C GLN A 98 16.50 -7.04 13.79
N GLU A 99 17.34 -7.57 14.67
CA GLU A 99 17.58 -9.01 14.73
C GLU A 99 16.36 -9.76 15.26
N PHE A 100 15.63 -9.17 16.18
CA PHE A 100 14.40 -9.75 16.67
C PHE A 100 13.32 -9.80 15.57
N TRP A 101 13.18 -8.75 14.77
CA TRP A 101 12.24 -8.75 13.62
C TRP A 101 12.63 -9.78 12.56
N LYS A 102 13.93 -9.99 12.30
CA LYS A 102 14.41 -11.04 11.39
C LYS A 102 13.99 -12.43 11.88
N ILE A 103 14.14 -12.71 13.18
CA ILE A 103 13.71 -13.99 13.77
C ILE A 103 12.22 -14.22 13.55
N ILE A 104 11.37 -13.23 13.83
CA ILE A 104 9.92 -13.32 13.60
C ILE A 104 9.62 -13.52 12.11
N ALA A 105 10.24 -12.73 11.24
CA ALA A 105 10.03 -12.81 9.80
C ALA A 105 10.40 -14.19 9.20
N LEU A 106 11.29 -14.94 9.85
CA LEU A 106 11.71 -16.27 9.42
C LEU A 106 10.84 -17.40 9.99
N HIS A 107 10.43 -17.29 11.25
CA HIS A 107 9.97 -18.44 12.00
C HIS A 107 8.53 -18.36 12.51
N ASP A 108 7.89 -17.20 12.41
CA ASP A 108 6.51 -17.10 12.87
C ASP A 108 5.55 -17.89 11.98
N THR A 109 4.60 -18.59 12.59
CA THR A 109 3.61 -19.38 11.86
C THR A 109 2.58 -18.51 11.13
N GLU A 110 2.30 -17.32 11.67
CA GLU A 110 1.28 -16.44 11.15
C GLU A 110 1.86 -15.49 10.10
N GLU A 111 1.35 -15.54 8.88
CA GLU A 111 1.86 -14.71 7.78
C GLU A 111 1.74 -13.21 8.07
N ASN A 112 0.64 -12.76 8.69
CA ASN A 112 0.44 -11.36 9.04
C ASN A 112 1.49 -10.85 10.05
N VAL A 113 1.93 -11.72 10.95
CA VAL A 113 2.99 -11.44 11.92
C VAL A 113 4.34 -11.36 11.23
N ARG A 114 4.64 -12.28 10.29
CA ARG A 114 5.83 -12.20 9.43
C ARG A 114 5.84 -10.92 8.60
N CYS A 115 4.73 -10.57 7.97
CA CYS A 115 4.59 -9.33 7.18
C CYS A 115 4.85 -8.07 8.01
N GLU A 116 4.29 -7.99 9.22
CA GLU A 116 4.56 -6.86 10.13
C GLU A 116 6.06 -6.77 10.47
N ALA A 117 6.72 -7.90 10.77
CA ALA A 117 8.13 -7.94 11.05
C ALA A 117 8.96 -7.47 9.85
N VAL A 118 8.70 -8.00 8.64
CA VAL A 118 9.38 -7.58 7.39
C VAL A 118 9.19 -6.08 7.14
N SER A 119 8.01 -5.53 7.44
CA SER A 119 7.74 -4.10 7.27
C SER A 119 8.65 -3.20 8.12
N ARG A 120 9.24 -3.73 9.20
CA ARG A 120 10.14 -3.04 10.12
C ARG A 120 11.62 -3.17 9.76
N ILE A 121 11.99 -4.17 8.97
CA ILE A 121 13.38 -4.47 8.60
C ILE A 121 13.87 -3.44 7.57
N THR A 122 15.14 -3.03 7.71
CA THR A 122 15.83 -2.12 6.78
C THR A 122 17.00 -2.79 6.06
N ASP A 123 17.43 -3.95 6.52
CA ASP A 123 18.50 -4.75 5.91
C ASP A 123 18.09 -5.21 4.50
N GLN A 124 18.77 -4.67 3.48
CA GLN A 124 18.43 -4.91 2.07
C GLN A 124 18.70 -6.36 1.64
N ASP A 125 19.73 -7.00 2.16
CA ASP A 125 20.03 -8.39 1.79
C ASP A 125 19.01 -9.34 2.39
N PHE A 126 18.59 -9.09 3.62
CA PHE A 126 17.51 -9.84 4.24
C PHE A 126 16.17 -9.61 3.51
N LEU A 127 15.86 -8.37 3.12
CA LEU A 127 14.65 -8.06 2.35
C LEU A 127 14.65 -8.78 1.00
N LYS A 128 15.78 -8.86 0.29
CA LYS A 128 15.90 -9.65 -0.95
C LYS A 128 15.60 -11.13 -0.72
N GLN A 129 16.06 -11.71 0.39
CA GLN A 129 15.72 -13.09 0.74
C GLN A 129 14.22 -13.27 1.01
N ARG A 130 13.57 -12.32 1.70
CA ARG A 130 12.11 -12.37 1.94
C ARG A 130 11.28 -12.09 0.68
N ALA A 131 11.85 -11.39 -0.29
CA ALA A 131 11.22 -11.21 -1.61
C ALA A 131 11.20 -12.49 -2.47
N LEU A 132 11.79 -13.58 -1.98
CA LEU A 132 11.78 -14.92 -2.56
C LEU A 132 11.02 -15.91 -1.67
N ASP A 133 10.23 -15.43 -0.70
CA ASP A 133 9.45 -16.26 0.22
C ASP A 133 8.33 -17.00 -0.52
N ASP A 134 7.91 -18.16 -0.01
CA ASP A 134 6.82 -18.94 -0.60
C ASP A 134 5.45 -18.23 -0.49
N VAL A 135 5.32 -17.30 0.46
CA VAL A 135 4.08 -16.58 0.72
C VAL A 135 4.05 -15.24 0.00
N PRO A 136 3.13 -15.01 -0.97
CA PRO A 136 3.07 -13.78 -1.75
C PRO A 136 2.99 -12.50 -0.93
N SER A 137 2.21 -12.49 0.16
CA SER A 137 2.09 -11.32 1.03
C SER A 137 3.42 -10.90 1.67
N VAL A 138 4.28 -11.86 2.02
CA VAL A 138 5.63 -11.61 2.56
C VAL A 138 6.53 -11.04 1.47
N ARG A 139 6.50 -11.63 0.23
CA ARG A 139 7.23 -11.10 -0.93
C ARG A 139 6.84 -9.65 -1.21
N TYR A 140 5.53 -9.38 -1.25
CA TYR A 140 4.99 -8.04 -1.51
C TYR A 140 5.52 -7.00 -0.54
N VAL A 141 5.48 -7.29 0.77
CA VAL A 141 5.98 -6.35 1.80
C VAL A 141 7.48 -6.11 1.64
N ALA A 142 8.26 -7.15 1.29
CA ALA A 142 9.69 -7.04 1.07
C ALA A 142 10.01 -6.19 -0.18
N ILE A 143 9.38 -6.47 -1.32
CA ILE A 143 9.58 -5.75 -2.60
C ILE A 143 9.35 -4.24 -2.44
N LYS A 144 8.35 -3.83 -1.68
CA LYS A 144 8.08 -2.40 -1.40
C LYS A 144 9.25 -1.66 -0.77
N LYS A 145 10.18 -2.36 -0.13
CA LYS A 145 11.28 -1.77 0.63
C LYS A 145 12.64 -1.95 -0.04
N ILE A 146 12.70 -2.69 -1.14
CA ILE A 146 13.93 -2.92 -1.87
C ILE A 146 14.21 -1.74 -2.80
N GLY A 147 15.46 -1.21 -2.73
CA GLY A 147 15.92 -0.14 -3.60
C GLY A 147 16.78 -0.62 -4.77
N ASP A 148 17.25 -1.87 -4.73
CA ASP A 148 18.11 -2.46 -5.76
C ASP A 148 17.37 -2.64 -7.08
N GLN A 149 17.76 -1.83 -8.10
CA GLN A 149 17.08 -1.78 -9.37
C GLN A 149 17.23 -3.09 -10.17
N GLU A 150 18.37 -3.74 -10.13
CA GLU A 150 18.59 -4.99 -10.88
C GLU A 150 17.77 -6.13 -10.26
N PHE A 151 17.69 -6.20 -8.93
CA PHE A 151 16.83 -7.15 -8.25
C PHE A 151 15.34 -6.92 -8.58
N LEU A 152 14.88 -5.65 -8.57
CA LEU A 152 13.50 -5.31 -8.93
C LEU A 152 13.18 -5.65 -10.37
N LYS A 153 14.09 -5.39 -11.31
CA LYS A 153 13.94 -5.77 -12.73
C LYS A 153 13.77 -7.29 -12.88
N GLN A 154 14.58 -8.06 -12.15
CA GLN A 154 14.46 -9.52 -12.18
C GLN A 154 13.11 -9.98 -11.61
N ARG A 155 12.63 -9.40 -10.51
CA ARG A 155 11.29 -9.75 -9.96
C ARG A 155 10.16 -9.37 -10.91
N ALA A 156 10.27 -8.24 -11.60
CA ALA A 156 9.28 -7.83 -12.60
C ALA A 156 9.18 -8.78 -13.82
N LEU A 157 10.23 -9.56 -14.08
CA LEU A 157 10.25 -10.53 -15.19
C LEU A 157 9.88 -11.94 -14.76
N ASP A 158 10.28 -12.35 -13.54
CA ASP A 158 10.33 -13.76 -13.14
C ASP A 158 9.30 -14.14 -12.07
N ASP A 159 8.66 -13.19 -11.40
CA ASP A 159 7.68 -13.52 -10.37
C ASP A 159 6.39 -14.06 -11.01
N ASP A 160 5.75 -14.99 -10.33
CA ASP A 160 4.50 -15.62 -10.77
C ASP A 160 3.24 -14.89 -10.28
N ASP A 161 3.41 -13.98 -9.31
CA ASP A 161 2.33 -13.22 -8.72
C ASP A 161 2.24 -11.80 -9.35
N PRO A 162 1.11 -11.46 -9.98
CA PRO A 162 0.93 -10.16 -10.62
C PRO A 162 1.11 -8.97 -9.66
N ASP A 163 0.71 -9.09 -8.40
CA ASP A 163 0.85 -8.00 -7.43
C ASP A 163 2.32 -7.71 -7.10
N ILE A 164 3.16 -8.76 -7.09
CA ILE A 164 4.61 -8.63 -6.92
C ILE A 164 5.22 -7.95 -8.15
N ILE A 165 4.84 -8.39 -9.36
CA ILE A 165 5.29 -7.79 -10.62
C ILE A 165 4.94 -6.29 -10.64
N TYR A 166 3.69 -5.92 -10.33
CA TYR A 166 3.26 -4.52 -10.31
C TYR A 166 4.01 -3.69 -9.28
N GLU A 167 4.23 -4.21 -8.07
CA GLU A 167 4.97 -3.48 -7.03
C GLU A 167 6.45 -3.33 -7.42
N ALA A 168 7.07 -4.33 -8.06
CA ALA A 168 8.42 -4.23 -8.61
C ALA A 168 8.49 -3.15 -9.69
N ILE A 169 7.61 -3.18 -10.71
CA ILE A 169 7.52 -2.16 -11.77
C ILE A 169 7.37 -0.76 -11.18
N LYS A 170 6.53 -0.60 -10.17
CA LYS A 170 6.29 0.68 -9.50
C LYS A 170 7.55 1.28 -8.88
N ASN A 171 8.49 0.44 -8.46
CA ASN A 171 9.74 0.86 -7.83
C ASN A 171 10.94 0.90 -8.82
N ILE A 172 10.74 0.57 -10.11
CA ILE A 172 11.75 0.70 -11.18
C ILE A 172 11.74 2.13 -11.72
N TYR A 173 12.96 2.67 -11.98
CA TYR A 173 13.15 4.02 -12.54
C TYR A 173 13.72 4.01 -13.95
N ASP A 174 14.28 2.89 -14.40
CA ASP A 174 14.85 2.71 -15.72
C ASP A 174 13.75 2.78 -16.80
N GLN A 175 13.75 3.87 -17.56
CA GLN A 175 12.71 4.16 -18.55
C GLN A 175 12.80 3.24 -19.78
N GLU A 176 14.01 2.82 -20.17
CA GLU A 176 14.18 1.89 -21.30
C GLU A 176 13.66 0.50 -20.92
N PHE A 177 14.03 0.01 -19.74
CA PHE A 177 13.53 -1.26 -19.24
C PHE A 177 11.99 -1.27 -19.08
N LEU A 178 11.40 -0.19 -18.58
CA LEU A 178 9.94 -0.06 -18.53
C LEU A 178 9.31 -0.10 -19.92
N MET A 179 9.96 0.49 -20.94
CA MET A 179 9.50 0.38 -22.33
C MET A 179 9.58 -1.07 -22.82
N GLU A 180 10.65 -1.78 -22.50
CA GLU A 180 10.78 -3.20 -22.88
C GLU A 180 9.64 -4.05 -22.26
N ILE A 181 9.30 -3.85 -21.00
CA ILE A 181 8.13 -4.49 -20.38
C ILE A 181 6.84 -4.11 -21.14
N ALA A 182 6.63 -2.82 -21.42
CA ALA A 182 5.42 -2.35 -22.09
C ALA A 182 5.24 -2.93 -23.51
N LEU A 183 6.33 -3.34 -24.18
CA LEU A 183 6.30 -3.92 -25.51
C LEU A 183 6.24 -5.46 -25.50
N ASN A 184 6.88 -6.12 -24.53
CA ASN A 184 7.15 -7.55 -24.57
C ASN A 184 6.42 -8.37 -23.50
N ALA A 185 5.76 -7.73 -22.52
CA ALA A 185 4.98 -8.46 -21.51
C ALA A 185 3.87 -9.29 -22.18
N LYS A 186 3.68 -10.51 -21.69
CA LYS A 186 2.59 -11.39 -22.16
C LYS A 186 1.22 -10.94 -21.68
N ASP A 187 1.19 -10.28 -20.53
CA ASP A 187 -0.02 -9.77 -19.89
C ASP A 187 -0.20 -8.28 -20.18
N GLU A 188 -1.41 -7.89 -20.62
CA GLU A 188 -1.72 -6.51 -20.98
C GLU A 188 -1.68 -5.57 -19.76
N ASP A 189 -2.08 -6.05 -18.58
CA ASP A 189 -2.11 -5.22 -17.37
C ASP A 189 -0.68 -4.96 -16.84
N VAL A 190 0.23 -5.92 -17.00
CA VAL A 190 1.67 -5.73 -16.75
C VAL A 190 2.23 -4.67 -17.68
N ALA A 191 1.98 -4.79 -19.00
CA ALA A 191 2.40 -3.81 -20.00
C ALA A 191 1.84 -2.41 -19.71
N TRP A 192 0.56 -2.33 -19.34
CA TRP A 192 -0.11 -1.09 -18.96
C TRP A 192 0.55 -0.43 -17.72
N SER A 193 0.89 -1.22 -16.71
CA SER A 193 1.52 -0.70 -15.49
C SER A 193 2.88 -0.07 -15.75
N ALA A 194 3.66 -0.67 -16.68
CA ALA A 194 4.94 -0.13 -17.11
C ALA A 194 4.78 1.23 -17.80
N VAL A 195 3.80 1.38 -18.72
CA VAL A 195 3.53 2.66 -19.41
C VAL A 195 3.21 3.77 -18.44
N ASP A 196 2.54 3.46 -17.32
CA ASP A 196 2.18 4.48 -16.34
C ASP A 196 3.40 5.19 -15.75
N LYS A 197 4.51 4.49 -15.62
CA LYS A 197 5.79 5.00 -15.10
C LYS A 197 6.63 5.75 -16.13
N ILE A 198 6.36 5.58 -17.42
CA ILE A 198 7.16 6.19 -18.50
C ILE A 198 6.82 7.68 -18.64
N LYS A 199 7.86 8.51 -18.68
CA LYS A 199 7.80 9.97 -18.85
C LYS A 199 8.40 10.44 -20.18
N LEU A 200 9.37 9.69 -20.72
CA LEU A 200 10.10 10.09 -21.93
C LEU A 200 9.20 9.98 -23.16
N GLN A 201 8.97 11.12 -23.82
CA GLN A 201 8.07 11.22 -24.98
C GLN A 201 8.47 10.32 -26.15
N ARG A 202 9.76 10.12 -26.37
CA ARG A 202 10.27 9.23 -27.44
C ARG A 202 9.85 7.77 -27.20
N LEU A 203 9.84 7.32 -25.92
CA LEU A 203 9.47 5.95 -25.54
C LEU A 203 7.96 5.76 -25.63
N LEU A 204 7.17 6.74 -25.17
CA LEU A 204 5.71 6.73 -25.32
C LEU A 204 5.30 6.62 -26.80
N LYS A 205 5.96 7.37 -27.70
CA LYS A 205 5.72 7.26 -29.14
C LYS A 205 6.04 5.87 -29.67
N LYS A 206 7.18 5.29 -29.27
CA LYS A 206 7.57 3.94 -29.68
C LYS A 206 6.55 2.90 -29.20
N ILE A 207 6.12 2.96 -27.95
CA ILE A 207 5.11 2.06 -27.40
C ILE A 207 3.78 2.21 -28.14
N PHE A 208 3.33 3.43 -28.43
CA PHE A 208 2.12 3.66 -29.20
C PHE A 208 2.18 3.00 -30.61
N LEU A 209 3.31 3.05 -31.26
CA LEU A 209 3.48 2.48 -32.60
C LEU A 209 3.57 0.95 -32.57
N GLU A 210 4.31 0.38 -31.63
CA GLU A 210 4.79 -1.01 -31.68
C GLU A 210 4.00 -1.96 -30.73
N SER A 211 3.36 -1.48 -29.67
CA SER A 211 2.67 -2.37 -28.73
C SER A 211 1.57 -3.20 -29.41
N PRO A 212 1.44 -4.49 -29.11
CA PRO A 212 0.34 -5.31 -29.62
C PRO A 212 -1.01 -4.99 -28.95
N PHE A 213 -0.99 -4.40 -27.76
CA PHE A 213 -2.19 -4.18 -26.94
C PHE A 213 -2.83 -2.83 -27.19
N PHE A 214 -4.14 -2.83 -27.43
CA PHE A 214 -4.89 -1.59 -27.67
C PHE A 214 -4.88 -0.66 -26.45
N ARG A 215 -5.14 -1.18 -25.24
CA ARG A 215 -5.16 -0.39 -24.01
C ARG A 215 -3.80 0.26 -23.72
N VAL A 216 -2.71 -0.43 -24.01
CA VAL A 216 -1.34 0.07 -23.87
C VAL A 216 -1.08 1.23 -24.85
N LYS A 217 -1.50 1.09 -26.13
CA LYS A 217 -1.44 2.17 -27.12
C LYS A 217 -2.26 3.38 -26.66
N TYR A 218 -3.47 3.14 -26.20
CA TYR A 218 -4.34 4.19 -25.66
C TYR A 218 -3.66 4.97 -24.52
N LYS A 219 -3.12 4.26 -23.54
CA LYS A 219 -2.41 4.86 -22.40
C LYS A 219 -1.17 5.62 -22.82
N ALA A 220 -0.35 5.07 -23.71
CA ALA A 220 0.83 5.75 -24.23
C ALA A 220 0.47 7.04 -24.94
N LEU A 221 -0.55 7.00 -25.81
CA LEU A 221 -1.03 8.17 -26.55
C LEU A 221 -1.56 9.27 -25.64
N SER A 222 -2.32 8.92 -24.59
CA SER A 222 -2.86 9.88 -23.62
C SER A 222 -1.79 10.64 -22.84
N LYS A 223 -0.54 10.10 -22.80
CA LYS A 223 0.61 10.75 -22.15
C LYS A 223 1.51 11.51 -23.12
N ILE A 224 1.25 11.43 -24.44
CA ILE A 224 2.02 12.16 -25.47
C ILE A 224 1.55 13.60 -25.54
N THR A 225 2.50 14.54 -25.54
CA THR A 225 2.24 15.99 -25.61
C THR A 225 2.67 16.64 -26.91
N ASN A 226 3.42 15.91 -27.77
CA ASN A 226 3.94 16.42 -29.02
C ASN A 226 2.82 16.69 -30.01
N GLN A 227 2.50 17.97 -30.24
CA GLN A 227 1.34 18.42 -31.04
C GLN A 227 1.42 17.95 -32.52
N ALA A 228 2.58 17.94 -33.13
CA ALA A 228 2.72 17.48 -34.53
C ALA A 228 2.40 15.97 -34.65
N PHE A 229 2.87 15.17 -33.68
CA PHE A 229 2.56 13.73 -33.65
C PHE A 229 1.08 13.48 -33.36
N LEU A 230 0.48 14.21 -32.41
CA LEU A 230 -0.94 14.09 -32.10
C LEU A 230 -1.81 14.42 -33.32
N LYS A 231 -1.50 15.51 -34.07
CA LYS A 231 -2.19 15.85 -35.32
C LYS A 231 -2.06 14.74 -36.38
N GLN A 232 -0.88 14.15 -36.52
CA GLN A 232 -0.66 13.02 -37.44
C GLN A 232 -1.55 11.81 -37.05
N VAL A 233 -1.61 11.46 -35.76
CA VAL A 233 -2.47 10.36 -35.27
C VAL A 233 -3.94 10.70 -35.49
N ALA A 234 -4.38 11.94 -35.18
CA ALA A 234 -5.76 12.39 -35.33
C ALA A 234 -6.25 12.35 -36.79
N VAL A 235 -5.37 12.42 -37.78
CA VAL A 235 -5.73 12.33 -39.22
C VAL A 235 -5.65 10.90 -39.71
N ASN A 236 -4.57 10.20 -39.39
CA ASN A 236 -4.18 8.99 -40.14
C ASN A 236 -4.48 7.67 -39.37
N ASN A 237 -4.81 7.72 -38.11
CA ASN A 237 -5.03 6.47 -37.39
C ASN A 237 -6.36 5.82 -37.82
N PRO A 238 -6.36 4.52 -38.20
CA PRO A 238 -7.57 3.83 -38.64
C PRO A 238 -8.59 3.68 -37.49
N ASN A 239 -8.14 3.57 -36.22
CA ASN A 239 -9.00 3.44 -35.07
C ASN A 239 -9.52 4.81 -34.62
N TRP A 240 -10.84 5.00 -34.65
CA TRP A 240 -11.47 6.26 -34.27
C TRP A 240 -11.28 6.62 -32.78
N GLU A 241 -11.19 5.63 -31.88
CA GLU A 241 -10.97 5.88 -30.45
C GLU A 241 -9.59 6.53 -30.21
N LEU A 242 -8.55 6.02 -30.89
CA LEU A 242 -7.21 6.60 -30.83
C LEU A 242 -7.17 8.00 -31.47
N ARG A 243 -7.97 8.26 -32.54
CA ARG A 243 -8.11 9.62 -33.05
C ARG A 243 -8.74 10.55 -32.01
N CYS A 244 -9.78 10.10 -31.28
CA CYS A 244 -10.37 10.87 -30.20
C CYS A 244 -9.36 11.20 -29.08
N VAL A 245 -8.57 10.21 -28.65
CA VAL A 245 -7.51 10.43 -27.65
C VAL A 245 -6.51 11.48 -28.11
N ALA A 246 -6.07 11.42 -29.35
CA ALA A 246 -5.17 12.43 -29.91
C ALA A 246 -5.79 13.82 -29.91
N ILE A 247 -7.04 13.93 -30.38
CA ILE A 247 -7.81 15.18 -30.46
C ILE A 247 -7.96 15.82 -29.10
N SER A 248 -8.29 15.06 -28.06
CA SER A 248 -8.43 15.57 -26.68
C SER A 248 -7.17 16.24 -26.12
N SER A 249 -6.02 15.99 -26.73
CA SER A 249 -4.73 16.54 -26.31
C SER A 249 -4.17 17.61 -27.25
N ILE A 250 -4.90 17.94 -28.34
CA ILE A 250 -4.50 18.97 -29.33
C ILE A 250 -5.00 20.33 -28.85
N LYS A 251 -4.12 21.35 -28.98
CA LYS A 251 -4.40 22.73 -28.54
C LYS A 251 -4.78 23.66 -29.70
N ASP A 252 -4.57 23.24 -30.95
CA ASP A 252 -4.80 24.04 -32.15
C ASP A 252 -6.29 24.03 -32.52
N GLN A 253 -6.97 25.12 -32.20
CA GLN A 253 -8.41 25.29 -32.41
C GLN A 253 -8.82 25.25 -33.89
N GLU A 254 -7.98 25.72 -34.80
CA GLU A 254 -8.29 25.67 -36.23
C GLU A 254 -8.22 24.24 -36.75
N PHE A 255 -7.22 23.49 -36.30
CA PHE A 255 -7.14 22.06 -36.59
C PHE A 255 -8.34 21.28 -36.02
N LEU A 256 -8.76 21.58 -34.79
CA LEU A 256 -9.94 20.95 -34.15
C LEU A 256 -11.22 21.23 -34.95
N LYS A 257 -11.46 22.48 -35.40
CA LYS A 257 -12.58 22.82 -36.28
C LYS A 257 -12.61 22.01 -37.57
N GLN A 258 -11.44 21.87 -38.23
CA GLN A 258 -11.31 21.03 -39.42
C GLN A 258 -11.62 19.56 -39.17
N ARG A 259 -11.23 19.00 -38.03
CA ARG A 259 -11.55 17.62 -37.64
C ARG A 259 -13.04 17.46 -37.32
N ALA A 260 -13.64 18.42 -36.65
CA ALA A 260 -15.08 18.45 -36.37
C ALA A 260 -15.94 18.46 -37.66
N LEU A 261 -15.43 18.99 -38.76
CA LEU A 261 -16.16 19.06 -40.04
C LEU A 261 -15.91 17.84 -40.95
N ASN A 262 -14.72 17.25 -40.90
CA ASN A 262 -14.23 16.35 -41.95
C ASN A 262 -13.93 14.91 -41.51
N ASP A 263 -14.04 14.57 -40.23
CA ASP A 263 -13.83 13.16 -39.83
C ASP A 263 -15.02 12.30 -40.24
N THR A 264 -14.83 11.04 -40.48
CA THR A 264 -15.87 10.09 -40.90
C THR A 264 -16.69 9.53 -39.71
N TYR A 265 -16.22 9.70 -38.49
CA TYR A 265 -16.84 9.14 -37.31
C TYR A 265 -17.48 10.20 -36.42
N PRO A 266 -18.79 10.07 -36.06
CA PRO A 266 -19.50 11.04 -35.24
C PRO A 266 -18.81 11.35 -33.89
N ASN A 267 -18.25 10.33 -33.22
CA ASN A 267 -17.59 10.53 -31.94
C ASN A 267 -16.33 11.40 -32.06
N VAL A 268 -15.63 11.36 -33.21
CA VAL A 268 -14.47 12.22 -33.46
C VAL A 268 -14.90 13.67 -33.66
N HIS A 269 -16.02 13.90 -34.38
CA HIS A 269 -16.65 15.24 -34.53
C HIS A 269 -16.95 15.82 -33.13
N LEU A 270 -17.67 15.05 -32.30
CA LEU A 270 -18.07 15.52 -30.96
C LEU A 270 -16.82 15.81 -30.10
N THR A 271 -15.83 14.94 -30.11
CA THR A 271 -14.58 15.16 -29.34
C THR A 271 -13.86 16.44 -29.80
N ALA A 272 -13.85 16.72 -31.09
CA ALA A 272 -13.20 17.92 -31.64
C ALA A 272 -13.98 19.23 -31.33
N ILE A 273 -15.28 19.14 -31.07
CA ILE A 273 -16.11 20.29 -30.68
C ILE A 273 -15.92 20.63 -29.19
N TRP A 274 -15.78 19.62 -28.35
CA TRP A 274 -15.74 19.78 -26.90
C TRP A 274 -14.34 19.83 -26.29
N GLY A 275 -13.28 19.51 -27.04
CA GLY A 275 -11.88 19.58 -26.65
C GLY A 275 -11.26 20.90 -27.06
#